data_a033b61096b32bbd3a50de316b2aee8d
#
_entry.id   a033b61096b32bbd3a50de316b2aee8d
#
_cell.length_a   1.000
_cell.length_b   1.000
_cell.length_c   1.000
_cell.angle_alpha   90.00
_cell.angle_beta   90.00
_cell.angle_gamma   90.00
#
_symmetry.space_group_name_H-M   'P 1'
#
loop_
_entity.id
_entity.type
_entity.pdbx_description
1 polymer ?
#
loop_
_entity_poly.entity_id
_entity_poly.type
_entity_poly.pdbx_seq_one_letter_code
_entity_poly.pdbx_strand_id
1 'polypeptide(L)'
;MRFSPTALLLLCLVAATANAQSGPSSVWDGFHAAIAKADRAAAASALASDVQIYESGFVERSRDEYLSQHFEEDAKFAKTVTRKVLKHDEKMAESMALIMEETETSGSYEGKPVKLIGVETAVLRLNGGNWQIVHIHWSSRKPKP
;
A
#
# COMPACT_ATOMS: atom_id res chain seq x y z
N MET A 1 71.77 6.62 -10.14
CA MET A 1 70.46 6.22 -10.64
C MET A 1 69.49 6.17 -9.46
N ARG A 2 68.56 7.11 -9.38
CA ARG A 2 67.50 7.16 -8.32
C ARG A 2 66.19 6.83 -8.96
N PHE A 3 65.57 5.73 -8.57
CA PHE A 3 64.23 5.37 -8.99
C PHE A 3 63.23 5.95 -7.98
N SER A 4 62.36 6.83 -8.46
CA SER A 4 61.19 7.34 -7.71
C SER A 4 60.03 6.36 -7.85
N PRO A 5 59.35 5.95 -6.75
CA PRO A 5 58.12 5.17 -6.88
C PRO A 5 56.94 6.12 -7.06
N THR A 6 56.29 6.03 -8.21
CA THR A 6 55.01 6.70 -8.49
C THR A 6 53.88 5.96 -7.75
N ALA A 7 53.33 6.57 -6.72
CA ALA A 7 52.17 6.02 -6.01
C ALA A 7 50.92 6.24 -6.85
N LEU A 8 50.31 5.15 -7.31
CA LEU A 8 49.02 5.12 -8.01
C LEU A 8 47.90 5.17 -6.97
N LEU A 9 47.27 6.32 -6.84
CA LEU A 9 46.12 6.50 -5.94
C LEU A 9 44.87 5.95 -6.64
N LEU A 10 44.41 4.78 -6.19
CA LEU A 10 43.15 4.16 -6.68
C LEU A 10 41.96 4.84 -6.00
N LEU A 11 41.29 5.73 -6.73
CA LEU A 11 40.07 6.39 -6.26
C LEU A 11 38.88 5.42 -6.41
N CYS A 12 38.49 4.77 -5.32
CA CYS A 12 37.25 3.96 -5.29
C CYS A 12 36.04 4.87 -5.31
N LEU A 13 35.40 4.99 -6.48
CA LEU A 13 34.13 5.65 -6.62
C LEU A 13 33.05 4.73 -6.02
N VAL A 14 32.60 5.02 -4.80
CA VAL A 14 31.43 4.37 -4.20
C VAL A 14 30.20 5.01 -4.85
N ALA A 15 29.61 4.34 -5.82
CA ALA A 15 28.30 4.72 -6.37
C ALA A 15 27.25 4.45 -5.28
N ALA A 16 26.81 5.50 -4.58
CA ALA A 16 25.61 5.44 -3.76
C ALA A 16 24.41 5.24 -4.68
N THR A 17 23.87 4.03 -4.72
CA THR A 17 22.57 3.76 -5.32
C THR A 17 21.54 4.47 -4.45
N ALA A 18 21.06 5.63 -4.90
CA ALA A 18 19.89 6.27 -4.33
C ALA A 18 18.71 5.32 -4.55
N ASN A 19 18.31 4.61 -3.52
CA ASN A 19 17.05 3.88 -3.51
C ASN A 19 15.96 4.94 -3.64
N ALA A 20 15.32 5.05 -4.79
CA ALA A 20 14.18 5.95 -4.96
C ALA A 20 13.11 5.51 -3.96
N GLN A 21 12.86 6.36 -2.97
CA GLN A 21 11.85 6.12 -1.94
C GLN A 21 10.48 6.05 -2.61
N SER A 22 9.74 4.96 -2.37
CA SER A 22 8.38 4.79 -2.87
C SER A 22 7.49 5.90 -2.31
N GLY A 23 6.77 6.61 -3.17
CA GLY A 23 5.80 7.62 -2.75
C GLY A 23 4.54 7.01 -2.12
N PRO A 24 3.67 7.84 -1.48
CA PRO A 24 2.46 7.35 -0.81
C PRO A 24 1.55 6.53 -1.73
N SER A 25 1.28 7.00 -2.95
CA SER A 25 0.46 6.26 -3.92
C SER A 25 1.07 4.90 -4.26
N SER A 26 2.40 4.81 -4.41
CA SER A 26 3.07 3.53 -4.68
C SER A 26 2.93 2.54 -3.51
N VAL A 27 2.95 3.02 -2.26
CA VAL A 27 2.71 2.17 -1.07
C VAL A 27 1.27 1.70 -1.03
N TRP A 28 0.31 2.57 -1.35
CA TRP A 28 -1.12 2.24 -1.42
C TRP A 28 -1.41 1.20 -2.50
N ASP A 29 -0.91 1.40 -3.71
CA ASP A 29 -1.04 0.44 -4.81
C ASP A 29 -0.38 -0.91 -4.47
N GLY A 30 0.80 -0.86 -3.84
CA GLY A 30 1.52 -2.03 -3.36
C GLY A 30 0.72 -2.83 -2.32
N PHE A 31 0.01 -2.16 -1.43
CA PHE A 31 -0.85 -2.80 -0.44
C PHE A 31 -2.02 -3.55 -1.10
N HIS A 32 -2.73 -2.93 -2.05
CA HIS A 32 -3.77 -3.61 -2.81
C HIS A 32 -3.25 -4.79 -3.63
N ALA A 33 -2.08 -4.63 -4.25
CA ALA A 33 -1.43 -5.72 -4.98
C ALA A 33 -1.04 -6.89 -4.05
N ALA A 34 -0.62 -6.60 -2.82
CA ALA A 34 -0.29 -7.60 -1.81
C ALA A 34 -1.54 -8.38 -1.38
N ILE A 35 -2.67 -7.71 -1.15
CA ILE A 35 -3.96 -8.37 -0.86
C ILE A 35 -4.35 -9.29 -2.02
N ALA A 36 -4.34 -8.80 -3.27
CA ALA A 36 -4.73 -9.56 -4.45
C ALA A 36 -3.86 -10.81 -4.67
N LYS A 37 -2.60 -10.78 -4.24
CA LYS A 37 -1.65 -11.91 -4.30
C LYS A 37 -1.65 -12.77 -3.04
N ALA A 38 -2.39 -12.40 -1.99
CA ALA A 38 -2.30 -12.97 -0.66
C ALA A 38 -0.86 -12.91 -0.09
N ASP A 39 -0.12 -11.85 -0.42
CA ASP A 39 1.23 -11.60 0.10
C ASP A 39 1.14 -10.86 1.44
N ARG A 40 0.99 -11.65 2.50
CA ARG A 40 0.86 -11.15 3.87
C ARG A 40 2.07 -10.34 4.32
N ALA A 41 3.27 -10.70 3.89
CA ALA A 41 4.50 -10.01 4.28
C ALA A 41 4.57 -8.62 3.64
N ALA A 42 4.24 -8.51 2.34
CA ALA A 42 4.17 -7.23 1.65
C ALA A 42 3.06 -6.34 2.22
N ALA A 43 1.87 -6.89 2.52
CA ALA A 43 0.79 -6.16 3.18
C ALA A 43 1.23 -5.64 4.56
N ALA A 44 1.88 -6.48 5.37
CA ALA A 44 2.41 -6.08 6.68
C ALA A 44 3.43 -4.94 6.58
N SER A 45 4.28 -4.94 5.55
CA SER A 45 5.29 -3.91 5.34
C SER A 45 4.69 -2.53 4.99
N ALA A 46 3.56 -2.51 4.29
CA ALA A 46 2.85 -1.29 3.93
C ALA A 46 2.12 -0.64 5.12
N LEU A 47 1.72 -1.43 6.12
CA LEU A 47 0.94 -0.99 7.28
C LEU A 47 1.85 -0.58 8.44
N ALA A 48 1.57 0.56 9.09
CA ALA A 48 2.13 0.88 10.38
C ALA A 48 1.59 -0.09 11.46
N SER A 49 2.35 -0.31 12.54
CA SER A 49 1.91 -1.22 13.62
C SER A 49 0.63 -0.74 14.30
N ASP A 50 0.43 0.59 14.34
CA ASP A 50 -0.71 1.29 14.96
C ASP A 50 -1.81 1.66 13.96
N VAL A 51 -1.82 1.06 12.78
CA VAL A 51 -2.85 1.31 11.76
C VAL A 51 -4.25 1.04 12.31
N GLN A 52 -5.21 1.87 11.89
CA GLN A 52 -6.63 1.63 12.16
C GLN A 52 -7.38 1.49 10.84
N ILE A 53 -8.11 0.39 10.69
CA ILE A 53 -8.87 0.09 9.49
C ILE A 53 -10.34 0.06 9.84
N TYR A 54 -11.13 0.85 9.13
CA TYR A 54 -12.57 0.99 9.32
C TYR A 54 -13.28 0.50 8.06
N GLU A 55 -14.11 -0.51 8.21
CA GLU A 55 -14.90 -1.03 7.11
C GLU A 55 -16.26 -1.52 7.58
N SER A 56 -17.34 -1.00 6.97
CA SER A 56 -18.70 -1.50 7.18
C SER A 56 -19.14 -1.59 8.65
N GLY A 57 -18.61 -0.72 9.51
CA GLY A 57 -18.86 -0.70 10.95
C GLY A 57 -17.92 -1.57 11.79
N PHE A 58 -17.03 -2.32 11.16
CA PHE A 58 -15.93 -3.02 11.84
C PHE A 58 -14.70 -2.13 11.97
N VAL A 59 -13.88 -2.39 12.97
CA VAL A 59 -12.66 -1.62 13.24
C VAL A 59 -11.57 -2.57 13.70
N GLU A 60 -10.49 -2.66 12.92
CA GLU A 60 -9.21 -3.21 13.37
C GLU A 60 -8.33 -2.07 13.90
N ARG A 61 -7.74 -2.28 15.06
CA ARG A 61 -7.00 -1.24 15.80
C ARG A 61 -5.48 -1.41 15.73
N SER A 62 -5.03 -2.41 14.99
CA SER A 62 -3.61 -2.64 14.74
C SER A 62 -3.40 -3.45 13.45
N ARG A 63 -2.17 -3.39 12.92
CA ARG A 63 -1.74 -4.26 11.83
C ARG A 63 -1.92 -5.75 12.15
N ASP A 64 -1.54 -6.15 13.36
CA ASP A 64 -1.59 -7.56 13.75
C ASP A 64 -3.04 -8.05 13.87
N GLU A 65 -3.96 -7.20 14.33
CA GLU A 65 -5.39 -7.50 14.36
C GLU A 65 -5.93 -7.70 12.94
N TYR A 66 -5.70 -6.76 12.02
CA TYR A 66 -6.11 -6.90 10.62
C TYR A 66 -5.54 -8.17 9.97
N LEU A 67 -4.23 -8.38 10.11
CA LEU A 67 -3.57 -9.54 9.52
C LEU A 67 -4.09 -10.87 10.08
N SER A 68 -4.47 -10.94 11.34
CA SER A 68 -4.94 -12.18 11.96
C SER A 68 -6.43 -12.46 11.75
N GLN A 69 -7.24 -11.43 11.50
CA GLN A 69 -8.70 -11.57 11.48
C GLN A 69 -9.31 -11.36 10.08
N HIS A 70 -8.82 -10.40 9.29
CA HIS A 70 -9.49 -9.95 8.07
C HIS A 70 -8.72 -10.21 6.78
N PHE A 71 -7.40 -10.12 6.81
CA PHE A 71 -6.55 -10.20 5.61
C PHE A 71 -6.85 -11.40 4.70
N GLU A 72 -7.10 -12.58 5.28
CA GLU A 72 -7.35 -13.80 4.49
C GLU A 72 -8.67 -13.72 3.71
N GLU A 73 -9.71 -13.11 4.30
CA GLU A 73 -11.00 -12.93 3.62
C GLU A 73 -10.89 -11.88 2.51
N ASP A 74 -10.19 -10.78 2.77
CA ASP A 74 -9.90 -9.77 1.74
C ASP A 74 -9.11 -10.36 0.58
N ALA A 75 -8.11 -11.19 0.87
CA ALA A 75 -7.31 -11.84 -0.15
C ALA A 75 -8.13 -12.85 -0.98
N LYS A 76 -9.02 -13.62 -0.35
CA LYS A 76 -9.94 -14.52 -1.06
C LYS A 76 -10.86 -13.74 -1.98
N PHE A 77 -11.45 -12.65 -1.48
CA PHE A 77 -12.31 -11.78 -2.27
C PHE A 77 -11.56 -11.16 -3.45
N ALA A 78 -10.41 -10.54 -3.19
CA ALA A 78 -9.61 -9.84 -4.19
C ALA A 78 -9.14 -10.73 -5.34
N LYS A 79 -8.91 -12.04 -5.10
CA LYS A 79 -8.55 -13.01 -6.16
C LYS A 79 -9.68 -13.29 -7.15
N THR A 80 -10.91 -13.01 -6.81
CA THR A 80 -12.11 -13.38 -7.59
C THR A 80 -12.77 -12.20 -8.27
N VAL A 81 -12.28 -11.00 -8.01
CA VAL A 81 -12.81 -9.75 -8.54
C VAL A 81 -11.71 -8.91 -9.19
N THR A 82 -12.12 -7.98 -10.01
CA THR A 82 -11.26 -6.92 -10.55
C THR A 82 -11.64 -5.60 -9.89
N ARG A 83 -10.69 -4.97 -9.22
CA ARG A 83 -10.78 -3.61 -8.71
C ARG A 83 -10.26 -2.65 -9.78
N LYS A 84 -11.07 -1.69 -10.17
CA LYS A 84 -10.73 -0.63 -11.11
C LYS A 84 -10.82 0.72 -10.40
N VAL A 85 -9.73 1.47 -10.38
CA VAL A 85 -9.72 2.85 -9.89
C VAL A 85 -10.37 3.74 -10.96
N LEU A 86 -11.41 4.47 -10.58
CA LEU A 86 -12.12 5.41 -11.42
C LEU A 86 -11.59 6.84 -11.23
N LYS A 87 -11.20 7.15 -9.98
CA LYS A 87 -10.62 8.44 -9.61
C LYS A 87 -9.61 8.22 -8.50
N HIS A 88 -8.49 8.94 -8.56
CA HIS A 88 -7.44 8.96 -7.56
C HIS A 88 -7.06 10.41 -7.25
N ASP A 89 -7.10 10.78 -5.98
CA ASP A 89 -6.64 12.07 -5.49
C ASP A 89 -5.62 11.84 -4.37
N GLU A 90 -4.44 12.48 -4.48
CA GLU A 90 -3.41 12.48 -3.43
C GLU A 90 -3.20 13.92 -2.94
N LYS A 91 -3.14 14.09 -1.62
CA LYS A 91 -2.78 15.34 -0.97
C LYS A 91 -1.65 15.10 0.01
N MET A 92 -0.62 15.93 -0.09
CA MET A 92 0.58 15.86 0.74
C MET A 92 0.64 17.03 1.72
N ALA A 93 1.04 16.77 2.96
CA ALA A 93 1.34 17.77 3.97
C ALA A 93 2.50 17.27 4.84
N GLU A 94 3.70 17.83 4.63
CA GLU A 94 4.94 17.47 5.32
C GLU A 94 5.19 15.94 5.34
N SER A 95 4.96 15.31 6.50
CA SER A 95 5.16 13.87 6.73
C SER A 95 3.86 13.05 6.66
N MET A 96 2.78 13.64 6.16
CA MET A 96 1.49 12.97 6.01
C MET A 96 1.01 13.04 4.57
N ALA A 97 0.32 12.00 4.14
CA ALA A 97 -0.37 11.95 2.86
C ALA A 97 -1.80 11.45 3.05
N LEU A 98 -2.71 12.02 2.29
CA LEU A 98 -4.11 11.59 2.20
C LEU A 98 -4.36 11.10 0.78
N ILE A 99 -4.79 9.86 0.64
CA ILE A 99 -5.24 9.27 -0.62
C ILE A 99 -6.75 9.06 -0.56
N MET A 100 -7.44 9.43 -1.61
CA MET A 100 -8.87 9.21 -1.76
C MET A 100 -9.12 8.61 -3.13
N GLU A 101 -9.86 7.50 -3.17
CA GLU A 101 -10.19 6.82 -4.42
C GLU A 101 -11.68 6.54 -4.55
N GLU A 102 -12.15 6.62 -5.79
CA GLU A 102 -13.43 6.06 -6.22
C GLU A 102 -13.13 4.82 -7.07
N THR A 103 -13.80 3.71 -6.77
CA THR A 103 -13.49 2.42 -7.40
C THR A 103 -14.74 1.72 -7.92
N GLU A 104 -14.56 0.87 -8.91
CA GLU A 104 -15.54 -0.14 -9.33
C GLU A 104 -14.92 -1.52 -9.12
N THR A 105 -15.64 -2.39 -8.42
CA THR A 105 -15.26 -3.79 -8.23
C THR A 105 -16.26 -4.69 -8.93
N SER A 106 -15.77 -5.60 -9.77
CA SER A 106 -16.61 -6.53 -10.53
C SER A 106 -15.99 -7.91 -10.61
N GLY A 107 -16.83 -8.94 -10.62
CA GLY A 107 -16.39 -10.33 -10.68
C GLY A 107 -17.44 -11.28 -10.13
N SER A 108 -16.98 -12.36 -9.47
CA SER A 108 -17.86 -13.33 -8.82
C SER A 108 -17.21 -13.79 -7.50
N TYR A 109 -17.94 -13.74 -6.42
CA TYR A 109 -17.48 -14.25 -5.13
C TYR A 109 -18.49 -15.28 -4.59
N GLU A 110 -17.98 -16.45 -4.21
CA GLU A 110 -18.80 -17.60 -3.76
C GLU A 110 -19.96 -17.94 -4.72
N GLY A 111 -19.69 -17.89 -6.03
CA GLY A 111 -20.65 -18.18 -7.07
C GLY A 111 -21.71 -17.08 -7.31
N LYS A 112 -21.60 -15.95 -6.62
CA LYS A 112 -22.52 -14.81 -6.79
C LYS A 112 -21.82 -13.68 -7.56
N PRO A 113 -22.52 -13.03 -8.52
CA PRO A 113 -21.96 -11.88 -9.22
C PRO A 113 -21.72 -10.72 -8.25
N VAL A 114 -20.56 -10.09 -8.36
CA VAL A 114 -20.16 -8.89 -7.63
C VAL A 114 -20.13 -7.71 -8.57
N LYS A 115 -20.80 -6.63 -8.20
CA LYS A 115 -20.65 -5.30 -8.81
C LYS A 115 -20.86 -4.26 -7.73
N LEU A 116 -19.79 -3.53 -7.39
CA LEU A 116 -19.77 -2.55 -6.31
C LEU A 116 -19.13 -1.25 -6.80
N ILE A 117 -19.64 -0.14 -6.28
CA ILE A 117 -18.98 1.17 -6.32
C ILE A 117 -18.41 1.42 -4.94
N GLY A 118 -17.09 1.60 -4.86
CA GLY A 118 -16.37 1.82 -3.62
C GLY A 118 -15.86 3.24 -3.50
N VAL A 119 -15.69 3.68 -2.27
CA VAL A 119 -14.89 4.86 -1.92
C VAL A 119 -13.90 4.46 -0.83
N GLU A 120 -12.67 4.88 -1.01
CA GLU A 120 -11.55 4.47 -0.18
C GLU A 120 -10.78 5.71 0.26
N THR A 121 -10.40 5.75 1.53
CA THR A 121 -9.54 6.79 2.08
C THR A 121 -8.39 6.13 2.82
N ALA A 122 -7.16 6.52 2.49
CA ALA A 122 -5.97 6.11 3.23
C ALA A 122 -5.22 7.33 3.72
N VAL A 123 -4.74 7.27 4.96
CA VAL A 123 -3.78 8.21 5.52
C VAL A 123 -2.46 7.49 5.69
N LEU A 124 -1.40 8.10 5.16
CA LEU A 124 -0.04 7.57 5.28
C LEU A 124 0.83 8.55 6.07
N ARG A 125 1.80 8.01 6.77
CA ARG A 125 2.79 8.77 7.55
C ARG A 125 4.19 8.39 7.09
N LEU A 126 5.04 9.39 6.90
CA LEU A 126 6.47 9.20 6.65
C LEU A 126 7.18 8.94 7.97
N ASN A 127 7.78 7.79 8.11
CA ASN A 127 8.53 7.37 9.29
C ASN A 127 9.89 6.81 8.89
N GLY A 128 10.96 7.43 9.34
CA GLY A 128 12.33 6.97 9.04
C GLY A 128 12.64 6.87 7.55
N GLY A 129 12.05 7.75 6.72
CA GLY A 129 12.22 7.71 5.27
C GLY A 129 11.26 6.74 4.55
N ASN A 130 10.38 6.02 5.23
CA ASN A 130 9.43 5.09 4.63
C ASN A 130 7.99 5.55 4.87
N TRP A 131 7.18 5.56 3.82
CA TRP A 131 5.75 5.78 3.95
C TRP A 131 5.07 4.52 4.46
N GLN A 132 4.18 4.67 5.44
CA GLN A 132 3.35 3.59 5.99
C GLN A 132 1.92 4.05 6.15
N ILE A 133 0.97 3.16 5.86
CA ILE A 133 -0.45 3.41 6.02
C ILE A 133 -0.77 3.38 7.53
N VAL A 134 -1.38 4.45 8.05
CA VAL A 134 -1.79 4.59 9.45
C VAL A 134 -3.30 4.56 9.62
N HIS A 135 -4.07 4.78 8.55
CA HIS A 135 -5.51 4.67 8.57
C HIS A 135 -6.05 4.27 7.20
N ILE A 136 -7.07 3.43 7.20
CA ILE A 136 -7.86 3.09 6.02
C ILE A 136 -9.34 3.20 6.40
N HIS A 137 -10.14 3.74 5.50
CA HIS A 137 -11.60 3.64 5.55
C HIS A 137 -12.12 3.14 4.21
N TRP A 138 -12.78 2.00 4.23
CA TRP A 138 -13.44 1.41 3.08
C TRP A 138 -14.95 1.45 3.24
N SER A 139 -15.64 1.84 2.19
CA SER A 139 -17.07 1.65 2.08
C SER A 139 -17.47 1.39 0.63
N SER A 140 -18.54 0.63 0.47
CA SER A 140 -19.03 0.29 -0.86
C SER A 140 -20.57 0.19 -0.89
N ARG A 141 -21.12 0.28 -2.08
CA ARG A 141 -22.53 0.07 -2.35
C ARG A 141 -22.74 -0.60 -3.71
N LYS A 142 -23.89 -1.21 -3.90
CA LYS A 142 -24.31 -1.63 -5.24
C LYS A 142 -24.52 -0.40 -6.13
N PRO A 143 -24.27 -0.49 -7.46
CA PRO A 143 -24.68 0.55 -8.40
C PRO A 143 -26.16 0.87 -8.26
N LYS A 144 -26.53 2.12 -8.51
CA LYS A 144 -27.94 2.46 -8.67
C LYS A 144 -28.49 1.81 -9.95
N PRO A 145 -29.73 1.35 -9.97
CA PRO A 145 -30.35 0.84 -11.19
C PRO A 145 -30.44 1.90 -12.27
#